data_a8271d3029e0995785988042eb34dcf4
#
_entry.id   a8271d3029e0995785988042eb34dcf4
#
_cell.length_a   1.000
_cell.length_b   1.000
_cell.length_c   1.000
_cell.angle_alpha   90.00
_cell.angle_beta   90.00
_cell.angle_gamma   90.00
#
_symmetry.space_group_name_H-M   'P 1'
#
loop_
_entity.id
_entity.type
_entity.pdbx_description
1 polymer ?
#
loop_
_entity_poly.entity_id
_entity_poly.type
_entity_poly.pdbx_seq_one_letter_code
_entity_poly.pdbx_strand_id
1 'polypeptide(L)'
;MIPRPQPHSGRWRAGAARRLTSLVAAAFAAATLLLTPALAPPASAGCPDAEVVFARGTGEPPGLGRVGQAFVSSLRQQTNKSIGTYGVNYPANGDFLAAADGANDASDHIQQMASACRATRLVLGGYS
;
A
#
# COMPACT_ATOMS: atom_id res chain seq x y z
N MET A 1 -50.16 -33.04 49.58
CA MET A 1 -49.85 -34.11 50.54
C MET A 1 -48.36 -34.41 50.49
N ILE A 2 -47.71 -34.21 51.61
CA ILE A 2 -46.32 -34.42 51.97
C ILE A 2 -46.08 -35.95 52.06
N PRO A 3 -44.85 -36.52 51.96
CA PRO A 3 -43.70 -36.09 52.77
C PRO A 3 -42.30 -36.12 52.14
N ARG A 4 -41.41 -35.37 52.80
CA ARG A 4 -39.93 -35.59 52.78
C ARG A 4 -39.62 -36.83 53.61
N PRO A 5 -38.48 -37.46 53.48
CA PRO A 5 -37.54 -37.51 54.59
C PRO A 5 -36.08 -37.19 54.25
N GLN A 6 -35.43 -36.67 55.26
CA GLN A 6 -34.01 -36.47 55.54
C GLN A 6 -33.39 -37.75 56.11
N PRO A 7 -32.18 -37.69 56.63
CA PRO A 7 -30.82 -37.65 56.07
C PRO A 7 -30.00 -38.87 56.63
N HIS A 8 -28.85 -39.13 56.06
CA HIS A 8 -27.86 -39.96 56.76
C HIS A 8 -26.46 -39.37 56.69
N SER A 9 -26.06 -38.88 57.84
CA SER A 9 -24.70 -38.60 58.27
C SER A 9 -23.82 -39.84 58.17
N GLY A 10 -22.68 -39.77 57.56
CA GLY A 10 -21.64 -40.78 57.56
C GLY A 10 -20.28 -40.15 57.75
N ARG A 11 -19.88 -39.96 59.01
CA ARG A 11 -18.48 -39.68 59.38
C ARG A 11 -17.64 -40.92 59.20
N TRP A 12 -16.53 -40.80 58.48
CA TRP A 12 -15.37 -41.67 58.75
C TRP A 12 -14.08 -40.90 58.56
N ARG A 13 -13.47 -40.56 59.58
CA ARG A 13 -12.15 -40.85 60.17
C ARG A 13 -10.92 -40.54 59.32
N ALA A 14 -10.16 -39.72 59.97
CA ALA A 14 -8.76 -39.39 59.76
C ALA A 14 -7.86 -40.57 59.35
N GLY A 15 -6.97 -40.40 58.45
CA GLY A 15 -5.84 -41.26 58.05
C GLY A 15 -4.65 -40.44 57.61
N ALA A 16 -3.75 -40.35 58.54
CA ALA A 16 -2.33 -40.02 58.53
C ALA A 16 -1.63 -39.67 57.19
N ALA A 17 -1.01 -38.52 57.24
CA ALA A 17 0.34 -38.16 56.82
C ALA A 17 1.06 -39.09 55.82
N ARG A 18 1.31 -38.57 54.63
CA ARG A 18 2.59 -38.76 53.91
C ARG A 18 2.97 -37.49 53.19
N ARG A 19 4.04 -36.90 53.68
CA ARG A 19 4.76 -35.81 53.01
C ARG A 19 5.35 -36.35 51.69
N LEU A 20 4.83 -35.91 50.61
CA LEU A 20 5.52 -36.02 49.30
C LEU A 20 5.72 -34.61 48.78
N THR A 21 6.93 -34.18 48.88
CA THR A 21 7.47 -33.00 48.24
C THR A 21 7.28 -33.14 46.73
N SER A 22 6.25 -32.54 46.19
CA SER A 22 6.11 -32.38 44.75
C SER A 22 6.69 -31.04 44.38
N LEU A 23 7.80 -31.10 43.70
CA LEU A 23 8.42 -30.03 42.98
C LEU A 23 7.38 -29.43 42.01
N VAL A 24 6.89 -28.23 42.30
CA VAL A 24 6.12 -27.44 41.37
C VAL A 24 7.13 -26.88 40.35
N ALA A 25 7.28 -27.59 39.25
CA ALA A 25 7.93 -27.03 38.09
C ALA A 25 7.00 -25.94 37.54
N ALA A 26 7.28 -24.69 37.88
CA ALA A 26 6.68 -23.54 37.25
C ALA A 26 7.14 -23.51 35.80
N ALA A 27 6.32 -24.04 34.92
CA ALA A 27 6.48 -23.83 33.49
C ALA A 27 6.18 -22.35 33.18
N PHE A 28 7.20 -21.53 33.16
CA PHE A 28 7.14 -20.21 32.55
C PHE A 28 6.93 -20.42 31.04
N ALA A 29 5.69 -20.42 30.60
CA ALA A 29 5.36 -20.22 29.22
C ALA A 29 5.76 -18.76 28.88
N ALA A 30 6.97 -18.59 28.41
CA ALA A 30 7.38 -17.35 27.78
C ALA A 30 6.55 -17.20 26.49
N ALA A 31 5.46 -16.45 26.60
CA ALA A 31 4.75 -15.96 25.42
C ALA A 31 5.68 -14.95 24.74
N THR A 32 6.54 -15.42 23.86
CA THR A 32 7.22 -14.56 22.90
C THR A 32 6.16 -14.00 21.97
N LEU A 33 5.65 -12.80 22.31
CA LEU A 33 4.99 -11.98 21.31
C LEU A 33 6.00 -11.76 20.19
N LEU A 34 5.83 -12.51 19.10
CA LEU A 34 6.43 -12.17 17.83
C LEU A 34 5.81 -10.82 17.42
N LEU A 35 6.47 -9.72 17.80
CA LEU A 35 6.29 -8.46 17.12
C LEU A 35 6.75 -8.72 15.68
N THR A 36 5.81 -9.14 14.83
CA THR A 36 6.01 -9.00 13.41
C THR A 36 6.14 -7.49 13.18
N PRO A 37 7.29 -7.00 12.71
CA PRO A 37 7.33 -5.63 12.23
C PRO A 37 6.25 -5.57 11.15
N ALA A 38 5.19 -4.81 11.38
CA ALA A 38 4.30 -4.43 10.32
C ALA A 38 5.24 -3.81 9.27
N LEU A 39 5.40 -4.49 8.14
CA LEU A 39 6.01 -3.89 6.96
C LEU A 39 5.11 -2.71 6.64
N ALA A 40 5.46 -1.54 7.20
CA ALA A 40 4.92 -0.29 6.73
C ALA A 40 5.11 -0.32 5.20
N PRO A 41 4.06 -0.09 4.40
CA PRO A 41 4.24 0.03 2.97
C PRO A 41 5.38 1.02 2.77
N PRO A 42 6.34 0.75 1.87
CA PRO A 42 7.47 1.63 1.66
C PRO A 42 6.89 3.04 1.48
N ALA A 43 7.17 3.91 2.45
CA ALA A 43 6.77 5.30 2.35
C ALA A 43 7.31 5.77 1.02
N SER A 44 6.42 6.06 0.09
CA SER A 44 6.57 6.72 -1.23
C SER A 44 8.00 7.12 -1.64
N ALA A 45 8.98 6.23 -1.47
CA ALA A 45 10.37 6.48 -1.87
C ALA A 45 10.53 6.64 -3.41
N GLY A 46 9.40 6.73 -4.12
CA GLY A 46 9.34 6.86 -5.56
C GLY A 46 8.38 7.91 -6.09
N CYS A 47 7.57 8.60 -5.24
CA CYS A 47 6.65 9.62 -5.73
C CYS A 47 7.39 10.95 -5.93
N PRO A 48 7.38 11.51 -7.15
CA PRO A 48 7.98 12.84 -7.40
C PRO A 48 7.12 13.95 -6.79
N ASP A 49 7.72 15.14 -6.60
CA ASP A 49 6.99 16.34 -6.18
C ASP A 49 5.95 16.77 -7.24
N ALA A 50 6.33 16.61 -8.52
CA ALA A 50 5.43 16.79 -9.64
C ALA A 50 5.71 15.77 -10.74
N GLU A 51 4.71 15.43 -11.54
CA GLU A 51 4.87 14.59 -12.71
C GLU A 51 4.27 15.24 -13.94
N VAL A 52 5.01 15.23 -15.03
CA VAL A 52 4.56 15.71 -16.32
C VAL A 52 4.02 14.54 -17.15
N VAL A 53 2.73 14.53 -17.38
CA VAL A 53 2.04 13.63 -18.31
C VAL A 53 1.94 14.34 -19.66
N PHE A 54 2.59 13.82 -20.70
CA PHE A 54 2.72 14.53 -21.95
C PHE A 54 2.35 13.67 -23.17
N ALA A 55 1.44 14.16 -23.99
CA ALA A 55 1.10 13.58 -25.28
C ALA A 55 2.04 14.16 -26.37
N ARG A 56 2.87 13.30 -26.96
CA ARG A 56 3.80 13.67 -28.02
C ARG A 56 3.08 14.08 -29.30
N GLY A 57 3.78 14.77 -30.16
CA GLY A 57 3.25 15.17 -31.48
C GLY A 57 3.11 14.01 -32.46
N THR A 58 2.27 14.21 -33.47
CA THR A 58 2.07 13.27 -34.57
C THR A 58 3.41 12.92 -35.25
N GLY A 59 3.64 11.63 -35.47
CA GLY A 59 4.86 11.11 -36.09
C GLY A 59 6.09 11.04 -35.19
N GLU A 60 6.01 11.49 -33.96
CA GLU A 60 7.12 11.34 -33.01
C GLU A 60 7.19 9.91 -32.40
N PRO A 61 8.38 9.40 -32.12
CA PRO A 61 8.55 8.09 -31.50
C PRO A 61 7.95 8.07 -30.08
N PRO A 62 7.61 6.86 -29.52
CA PRO A 62 7.08 6.72 -28.19
C PRO A 62 7.88 7.46 -27.12
N GLY A 63 7.19 7.99 -26.12
CA GLY A 63 7.74 8.80 -25.04
C GLY A 63 7.17 10.21 -25.00
N LEU A 64 7.93 11.16 -24.48
CA LEU A 64 7.50 12.56 -24.33
C LEU A 64 7.50 13.37 -25.64
N GLY A 65 8.14 12.86 -26.71
CA GLY A 65 8.43 13.65 -27.86
C GLY A 65 9.46 14.76 -27.59
N ARG A 66 9.90 15.47 -28.66
CA ARG A 66 10.92 16.52 -28.52
C ARG A 66 10.45 17.73 -27.71
N VAL A 67 9.22 18.13 -27.92
CA VAL A 67 8.64 19.29 -27.22
C VAL A 67 8.44 18.97 -25.76
N GLY A 68 7.90 17.80 -25.42
CA GLY A 68 7.74 17.35 -24.05
C GLY A 68 9.08 17.24 -23.30
N GLN A 69 10.12 16.71 -23.97
CA GLN A 69 11.46 16.64 -23.39
C GLN A 69 12.05 18.03 -23.12
N ALA A 70 11.90 18.97 -24.06
CA ALA A 70 12.38 20.34 -23.90
C ALA A 70 11.63 21.03 -22.72
N PHE A 71 10.32 20.83 -22.62
CA PHE A 71 9.50 21.35 -21.52
C PHE A 71 9.97 20.82 -20.16
N VAL A 72 10.13 19.50 -20.04
CA VAL A 72 10.59 18.87 -18.78
C VAL A 72 12.00 19.35 -18.41
N SER A 73 12.90 19.45 -19.39
CA SER A 73 14.26 19.96 -19.17
C SER A 73 14.25 21.39 -18.63
N SER A 74 13.43 22.26 -19.23
CA SER A 74 13.26 23.64 -18.77
C SER A 74 12.66 23.70 -17.37
N LEU A 75 11.66 22.88 -17.08
CA LEU A 75 11.03 22.82 -15.78
C LEU A 75 12.03 22.38 -14.69
N ARG A 76 12.84 21.35 -14.96
CA ARG A 76 13.88 20.88 -14.03
C ARG A 76 14.95 21.91 -13.75
N GLN A 77 15.26 22.76 -14.68
CA GLN A 77 16.23 23.86 -14.49
C GLN A 77 15.67 25.00 -13.62
N GLN A 78 14.36 25.14 -13.58
CA GLN A 78 13.69 26.25 -12.86
C GLN A 78 13.22 25.87 -11.46
N THR A 79 13.39 24.61 -11.05
CA THR A 79 12.96 24.15 -9.72
C THR A 79 13.96 23.15 -9.14
N ASN A 80 14.02 23.10 -7.81
CA ASN A 80 14.73 22.07 -7.07
C ASN A 80 13.84 20.87 -6.72
N LYS A 81 12.62 20.81 -7.27
CA LYS A 81 11.68 19.73 -7.06
C LYS A 81 12.01 18.52 -7.92
N SER A 82 11.67 17.35 -7.41
CA SER A 82 11.75 16.12 -8.21
C SER A 82 10.63 16.10 -9.25
N ILE A 83 11.00 15.96 -10.53
CA ILE A 83 10.07 15.95 -11.64
C ILE A 83 10.06 14.56 -12.29
N GLY A 84 8.96 13.83 -12.09
CA GLY A 84 8.64 12.62 -12.83
C GLY A 84 8.11 12.92 -14.22
N THR A 85 8.06 11.91 -15.07
CA THR A 85 7.56 12.06 -16.43
C THR A 85 6.82 10.82 -16.89
N TYR A 86 5.73 11.02 -17.59
CA TYR A 86 4.97 9.98 -18.28
C TYR A 86 4.66 10.42 -19.71
N GLY A 87 5.11 9.65 -20.69
CA GLY A 87 4.74 9.85 -22.09
C GLY A 87 3.50 9.03 -22.43
N VAL A 88 2.41 9.72 -22.76
CA VAL A 88 1.13 9.08 -23.10
C VAL A 88 1.33 8.04 -24.21
N ASN A 89 0.86 6.83 -23.95
CA ASN A 89 0.98 5.73 -24.89
C ASN A 89 -0.21 5.69 -25.85
N TYR A 90 0.02 6.13 -27.09
CA TYR A 90 -0.96 6.12 -28.17
C TYR A 90 -0.24 6.12 -29.53
N PRO A 91 -0.91 5.83 -30.63
CA PRO A 91 -0.25 5.72 -31.94
C PRO A 91 0.43 7.00 -32.43
N ALA A 92 -0.06 8.19 -32.06
CA ALA A 92 0.44 9.51 -32.49
C ALA A 92 0.60 9.60 -34.02
N ASN A 93 -0.42 9.18 -34.74
CA ASN A 93 -0.47 9.19 -36.21
C ASN A 93 -1.60 10.10 -36.72
N GLY A 94 -1.87 10.10 -38.02
CA GLY A 94 -2.95 10.89 -38.63
C GLY A 94 -4.37 10.34 -38.41
N ASP A 95 -4.52 9.20 -37.74
CA ASP A 95 -5.82 8.66 -37.36
C ASP A 95 -6.29 9.34 -36.08
N PHE A 96 -7.14 10.35 -36.21
CA PHE A 96 -7.68 11.08 -35.06
C PHE A 96 -8.60 10.24 -34.16
N LEU A 97 -9.14 9.11 -34.62
CA LEU A 97 -9.92 8.20 -33.78
C LEU A 97 -9.03 7.51 -32.76
N ALA A 98 -7.76 7.28 -33.09
CA ALA A 98 -6.78 6.75 -32.15
C ALA A 98 -6.39 7.72 -31.03
N ALA A 99 -6.81 8.99 -31.09
CA ALA A 99 -6.64 9.92 -29.99
C ALA A 99 -7.38 9.49 -28.72
N ALA A 100 -8.47 8.73 -28.85
CA ALA A 100 -9.19 8.16 -27.72
C ALA A 100 -8.33 7.20 -26.90
N ASP A 101 -7.43 6.44 -27.54
CA ASP A 101 -6.50 5.54 -26.85
C ASP A 101 -5.56 6.34 -25.93
N GLY A 102 -5.07 7.49 -26.42
CA GLY A 102 -4.25 8.40 -25.61
C GLY A 102 -5.00 9.02 -24.45
N ALA A 103 -6.27 9.38 -24.63
CA ALA A 103 -7.09 9.90 -23.55
C ALA A 103 -7.33 8.84 -22.45
N ASN A 104 -7.58 7.60 -22.84
CA ASN A 104 -7.77 6.50 -21.92
C ASN A 104 -6.47 6.19 -21.15
N ASP A 105 -5.34 6.04 -21.85
CA ASP A 105 -4.04 5.79 -21.26
C ASP A 105 -3.64 6.89 -20.25
N ALA A 106 -3.79 8.16 -20.64
CA ALA A 106 -3.52 9.28 -19.74
C ALA A 106 -4.44 9.26 -18.52
N SER A 107 -5.72 8.96 -18.70
CA SER A 107 -6.70 8.88 -17.60
C SER A 107 -6.37 7.79 -16.61
N ASP A 108 -6.02 6.61 -17.10
CA ASP A 108 -5.65 5.48 -16.27
C ASP A 108 -4.37 5.78 -15.45
N HIS A 109 -3.37 6.37 -16.11
CA HIS A 109 -2.14 6.78 -15.42
C HIS A 109 -2.40 7.85 -14.35
N ILE A 110 -3.21 8.86 -14.64
CA ILE A 110 -3.61 9.91 -13.69
C ILE A 110 -4.31 9.31 -12.47
N GLN A 111 -5.23 8.36 -12.66
CA GLN A 111 -5.92 7.69 -11.56
C GLN A 111 -4.95 6.87 -10.70
N GLN A 112 -4.00 6.16 -11.32
CA GLN A 112 -2.96 5.43 -10.61
C GLN A 112 -2.12 6.39 -9.75
N MET A 113 -1.66 7.50 -10.32
CA MET A 113 -0.89 8.50 -9.59
C MET A 113 -1.70 9.15 -8.47
N ALA A 114 -2.96 9.48 -8.70
CA ALA A 114 -3.83 10.06 -7.69
C ALA A 114 -4.07 9.12 -6.50
N SER A 115 -4.04 7.82 -6.72
CA SER A 115 -4.19 6.83 -5.65
C SER A 115 -2.88 6.52 -4.93
N ALA A 116 -1.79 6.34 -5.67
CA ALA A 116 -0.50 5.90 -5.15
C ALA A 116 0.36 7.07 -4.64
N CYS A 117 0.31 8.23 -5.29
CA CYS A 117 1.17 9.39 -5.06
C CYS A 117 0.36 10.67 -4.82
N ARG A 118 -0.49 10.65 -3.82
CA ARG A 118 -1.49 11.71 -3.54
C ARG A 118 -0.92 13.13 -3.38
N ALA A 119 0.34 13.26 -3.02
CA ALA A 119 1.01 14.56 -2.85
C ALA A 119 1.68 15.05 -4.13
N THR A 120 1.82 14.21 -5.16
CA THR A 120 2.39 14.56 -6.45
C THR A 120 1.45 15.48 -7.22
N ARG A 121 1.97 16.57 -7.73
CA ARG A 121 1.23 17.49 -8.61
C ARG A 121 1.33 17.01 -10.05
N LEU A 122 0.21 16.82 -10.71
CA LEU A 122 0.19 16.41 -12.12
C LEU A 122 0.15 17.64 -13.02
N VAL A 123 1.04 17.66 -14.01
CA VAL A 123 1.13 18.67 -15.05
C VAL A 123 0.83 17.99 -16.39
N LEU A 124 -0.29 18.37 -17.00
CA LEU A 124 -0.72 17.77 -18.25
C LEU A 124 -0.29 18.66 -19.42
N GLY A 125 0.29 18.04 -20.43
CA GLY A 125 0.72 18.74 -21.62
C GLY A 125 0.58 17.89 -22.88
N GLY A 126 0.63 18.56 -24.01
CA GLY A 126 0.60 17.91 -25.31
C GLY A 126 1.05 18.85 -26.40
N TYR A 127 1.40 18.26 -27.56
CA TYR A 127 1.85 18.98 -28.75
C TYR A 127 1.30 18.34 -30.00
N SER A 128 0.63 19.15 -30.81
CA SER A 128 0.17 18.80 -32.16
C SER A 128 -0.33 17.34 -32.34
#